data_77cb70888ee69390fd924862d41bd006
#
_entry.id   77cb70888ee69390fd924862d41bd006
#
_cell.length_a   1.000
_cell.length_b   1.000
_cell.length_c   1.000
_cell.angle_alpha   90.00
_cell.angle_beta   90.00
_cell.angle_gamma   90.00
#
_symmetry.space_group_name_H-M   'P 1'
#
loop_
_entity.id
_entity.type
_entity.pdbx_description
1 polymer ?
#
loop_
_entity_poly.entity_id
_entity_poly.type
_entity_poly.pdbx_seq_one_letter_code
_entity_poly.pdbx_strand_id
1 'polypeptide(L)'
;MRGMPQRPPFLGCVVASTLLAASTLILRAQAPSGPPAWAYGVAPAGSQPAGRAAGGGSGATPADDGLPKHLEGSTQAFTLAQVRDGFNVADWYPGDHPEAPAIVMKGRAPSVRACGFCHLANGKGRPENAGISGLPVAYFVQQIADFRNDARKSAETRKTNTALMTAIAKPMTDDEIKAAAEYFAAIPSTPWIRVVETATVPRTRIAGGMFVPLDGAETEPIGARIIEVPEHPDRTDLRDPRSGFVAYAPVGSIKRGEALVITGGGRTLACGTCHGADLKGLGPVPGLAGRSPSYQVRQLYDMKAGTRRGPWSDLMKAVVANLTDDDLVAIGAYLASK
;
A
#
# COMPACT_ATOMS: atom_id res chain seq x y z
N MET A 1 99.23 -35.54 0.35
CA MET A 1 98.36 -34.37 0.69
C MET A 1 97.28 -34.26 -0.36
N ARG A 2 96.09 -34.64 -0.06
CA ARG A 2 94.99 -34.79 -1.03
C ARG A 2 94.14 -33.51 -1.02
N GLY A 3 94.01 -32.88 -2.19
CA GLY A 3 93.16 -31.68 -2.35
C GLY A 3 91.67 -32.05 -2.42
N MET A 4 90.83 -31.27 -1.72
CA MET A 4 89.35 -31.36 -1.76
C MET A 4 88.80 -30.60 -2.97
N PRO A 5 87.76 -31.12 -3.65
CA PRO A 5 87.11 -30.42 -4.74
C PRO A 5 86.10 -29.41 -4.22
N GLN A 6 86.09 -28.22 -4.82
CA GLN A 6 85.10 -27.15 -4.57
C GLN A 6 83.77 -27.50 -5.30
N ARG A 7 82.65 -27.25 -4.56
CA ARG A 7 81.27 -27.30 -5.16
C ARG A 7 80.85 -25.95 -5.72
N PRO A 8 80.10 -25.91 -6.83
CA PRO A 8 79.57 -24.65 -7.38
C PRO A 8 78.31 -24.15 -6.60
N PRO A 9 78.03 -22.88 -6.64
CA PRO A 9 76.87 -22.30 -5.95
C PRO A 9 75.57 -22.60 -6.69
N PHE A 10 74.55 -23.02 -5.94
CA PHE A 10 73.17 -23.17 -6.43
C PHE A 10 72.54 -21.79 -6.61
N LEU A 11 72.14 -21.48 -7.87
CA LEU A 11 71.31 -20.33 -8.21
C LEU A 11 69.86 -20.66 -7.81
N GLY A 12 69.36 -20.09 -6.74
CA GLY A 12 67.96 -20.22 -6.35
C GLY A 12 67.06 -19.33 -7.20
N CYS A 13 66.22 -19.96 -8.04
CA CYS A 13 65.12 -19.26 -8.72
C CYS A 13 64.05 -18.94 -7.70
N VAL A 14 63.88 -17.65 -7.36
CA VAL A 14 62.74 -17.18 -6.59
C VAL A 14 61.58 -16.98 -7.59
N VAL A 15 60.59 -17.89 -7.56
CA VAL A 15 59.33 -17.71 -8.29
C VAL A 15 58.42 -16.80 -7.40
N ALA A 16 58.32 -15.56 -7.78
CA ALA A 16 57.36 -14.61 -7.16
C ALA A 16 55.94 -14.95 -7.68
N SER A 17 55.16 -15.64 -6.90
CA SER A 17 53.74 -15.86 -7.15
C SER A 17 52.97 -14.62 -6.80
N THR A 18 52.61 -13.78 -7.76
CA THR A 18 51.67 -12.66 -7.61
C THR A 18 50.25 -13.21 -7.56
N LEU A 19 49.68 -13.30 -6.36
CA LEU A 19 48.25 -13.51 -6.16
C LEU A 19 47.51 -12.23 -6.50
N LEU A 20 46.83 -12.19 -7.68
CA LEU A 20 45.85 -11.19 -8.00
C LEU A 20 44.58 -11.49 -7.16
N ALA A 21 44.40 -10.75 -6.08
CA ALA A 21 43.13 -10.71 -5.36
C ALA A 21 42.11 -9.88 -6.20
N ALA A 22 41.24 -10.56 -6.92
CA ALA A 22 40.08 -9.94 -7.58
C ALA A 22 39.07 -9.54 -6.49
N SER A 23 39.15 -8.29 -6.03
CA SER A 23 38.12 -7.70 -5.17
C SER A 23 36.86 -7.46 -5.98
N THR A 24 35.90 -8.37 -5.90
CA THR A 24 34.54 -8.12 -6.40
C THR A 24 33.89 -7.05 -5.52
N LEU A 25 33.90 -5.81 -5.99
CA LEU A 25 33.07 -4.77 -5.44
C LEU A 25 31.61 -5.17 -5.67
N ILE A 26 30.98 -5.73 -4.63
CA ILE A 26 29.53 -5.84 -4.58
C ILE A 26 29.03 -4.41 -4.39
N LEU A 27 28.60 -3.78 -5.48
CA LEU A 27 27.80 -2.55 -5.40
C LEU A 27 26.54 -2.90 -4.60
N ARG A 28 26.57 -2.69 -3.29
CA ARG A 28 25.34 -2.59 -2.52
C ARG A 28 24.64 -1.35 -3.01
N ALA A 29 23.57 -1.53 -3.77
CA ALA A 29 22.65 -0.45 -4.03
C ALA A 29 22.25 0.14 -2.67
N GLN A 30 22.60 1.39 -2.43
CA GLN A 30 22.18 2.11 -1.23
C GLN A 30 20.66 2.06 -1.19
N ALA A 31 20.07 1.53 -0.12
CA ALA A 31 18.63 1.60 0.10
C ALA A 31 18.21 3.07 -0.03
N PRO A 32 17.13 3.38 -0.75
CA PRO A 32 16.67 4.75 -0.90
C PRO A 32 16.45 5.36 0.50
N SER A 33 17.08 6.49 0.74
CA SER A 33 17.00 7.22 2.02
C SER A 33 15.66 7.96 2.12
N GLY A 34 14.55 7.24 2.25
CA GLY A 34 13.23 7.86 2.35
C GLY A 34 12.09 6.86 2.22
N PRO A 35 10.84 7.33 2.35
CA PRO A 35 9.68 6.47 2.26
C PRO A 35 9.59 5.80 0.87
N PRO A 36 9.17 4.52 0.79
CA PRO A 36 9.08 3.79 -0.46
C PRO A 36 7.97 4.39 -1.35
N ALA A 37 8.34 5.25 -2.29
CA ALA A 37 7.43 6.06 -3.11
C ALA A 37 6.28 5.24 -3.73
N TRP A 38 6.58 3.99 -4.16
CA TRP A 38 5.59 3.07 -4.71
C TRP A 38 4.45 2.76 -3.72
N ALA A 39 4.76 2.61 -2.43
CA ALA A 39 3.73 2.32 -1.43
C ALA A 39 2.77 3.50 -1.22
N TYR A 40 3.19 4.70 -1.56
CA TYR A 40 2.39 5.92 -1.44
C TYR A 40 1.71 6.34 -2.75
N GLY A 41 1.94 5.60 -3.84
CA GLY A 41 1.39 5.94 -5.15
C GLY A 41 1.90 7.28 -5.67
N VAL A 42 3.19 7.57 -5.46
CA VAL A 42 3.88 8.76 -5.96
C VAL A 42 5.12 8.34 -6.75
N ALA A 43 5.53 9.18 -7.69
CA ALA A 43 6.73 8.93 -8.47
C ALA A 43 7.98 8.96 -7.56
N PRO A 44 9.02 8.14 -7.83
CA PRO A 44 10.29 8.23 -7.12
C PRO A 44 10.85 9.65 -7.14
N ALA A 45 11.53 10.06 -6.06
CA ALA A 45 12.18 11.36 -6.01
C ALA A 45 13.23 11.46 -7.14
N GLY A 46 13.23 12.58 -7.87
CA GLY A 46 14.14 12.78 -8.99
C GLY A 46 13.76 12.08 -10.30
N SER A 47 12.71 11.26 -10.34
CA SER A 47 12.15 10.82 -11.61
C SER A 47 11.48 12.02 -12.29
N GLN A 48 11.88 12.29 -13.53
CA GLN A 48 11.08 13.20 -14.36
C GLN A 48 9.66 12.61 -14.45
N PRO A 49 8.59 13.45 -14.37
CA PRO A 49 7.28 12.96 -14.74
C PRO A 49 7.45 12.34 -16.14
N ALA A 50 6.97 11.11 -16.30
CA ALA A 50 7.04 10.43 -17.58
C ALA A 50 6.55 11.43 -18.62
N GLY A 51 7.47 11.87 -19.50
CA GLY A 51 7.22 12.96 -20.39
C GLY A 51 5.91 12.68 -21.12
N ARG A 52 5.12 13.70 -21.38
CA ARG A 52 4.04 13.60 -22.34
C ARG A 52 4.65 12.95 -23.57
N ALA A 53 4.46 11.64 -23.71
CA ALA A 53 4.77 10.99 -24.96
C ALA A 53 3.91 11.72 -25.98
N ALA A 54 4.59 12.40 -26.91
CA ALA A 54 3.97 12.95 -28.10
C ALA A 54 3.45 11.76 -28.92
N GLY A 55 2.24 11.34 -28.67
CA GLY A 55 1.62 10.18 -29.30
C GLY A 55 0.50 9.62 -28.43
N GLY A 56 -0.66 10.17 -28.49
CA GLY A 56 -1.97 9.58 -28.30
C GLY A 56 -2.17 8.65 -27.11
N GLY A 57 -2.38 9.18 -25.94
CA GLY A 57 -2.84 8.49 -24.76
C GLY A 57 -2.91 9.50 -23.62
N SER A 58 -3.87 10.39 -23.63
CA SER A 58 -4.04 11.39 -22.60
C SER A 58 -4.40 10.70 -21.28
N GLY A 59 -3.44 10.67 -20.34
CA GLY A 59 -3.71 10.37 -18.95
C GLY A 59 -4.56 11.45 -18.26
N ALA A 60 -5.32 12.22 -19.03
CA ALA A 60 -6.34 13.12 -18.55
C ALA A 60 -7.52 12.26 -18.08
N THR A 61 -8.00 12.55 -16.88
CA THR A 61 -9.30 12.05 -16.41
C THR A 61 -10.33 12.29 -17.53
N PRO A 62 -11.06 11.26 -18.01
CA PRO A 62 -12.04 11.43 -19.07
C PRO A 62 -12.96 12.60 -18.76
N ALA A 63 -13.20 13.46 -19.75
CA ALA A 63 -14.19 14.52 -19.60
C ALA A 63 -15.57 13.89 -19.39
N ASP A 64 -16.43 14.56 -18.63
CA ASP A 64 -17.82 14.13 -18.51
C ASP A 64 -18.52 14.41 -19.83
N ASP A 65 -19.03 13.35 -20.46
CA ASP A 65 -19.81 13.44 -21.69
C ASP A 65 -21.32 13.60 -21.42
N GLY A 66 -21.70 13.70 -20.14
CA GLY A 66 -23.09 13.82 -19.69
C GLY A 66 -23.92 12.55 -19.87
N LEU A 67 -23.31 11.46 -20.41
CA LEU A 67 -24.04 10.22 -20.66
C LEU A 67 -24.02 9.32 -19.42
N PRO A 68 -25.17 8.69 -19.08
CA PRO A 68 -25.23 7.71 -18.02
C PRO A 68 -24.31 6.52 -18.31
N LYS A 69 -23.50 6.14 -17.32
CA LYS A 69 -22.69 4.92 -17.31
C LYS A 69 -23.47 3.84 -16.57
N HIS A 70 -23.19 2.59 -16.92
CA HIS A 70 -23.80 1.41 -16.33
C HIS A 70 -22.70 0.43 -15.89
N LEU A 71 -22.96 -0.31 -14.83
CA LEU A 71 -22.13 -1.44 -14.41
C LEU A 71 -22.93 -2.74 -14.47
N GLU A 72 -22.25 -3.82 -14.80
CA GLU A 72 -22.84 -5.13 -14.85
C GLU A 72 -23.45 -5.53 -13.48
N GLY A 73 -24.66 -6.02 -13.48
CA GLY A 73 -25.39 -6.41 -12.28
C GLY A 73 -25.86 -5.23 -11.41
N SER A 74 -25.80 -4.00 -11.92
CA SER A 74 -26.39 -2.82 -11.30
C SER A 74 -27.64 -2.40 -12.06
N THR A 75 -28.67 -1.97 -11.32
CA THR A 75 -29.85 -1.30 -11.88
C THR A 75 -29.68 0.23 -11.93
N GLN A 76 -28.58 0.72 -11.39
CA GLN A 76 -28.29 2.15 -11.28
C GLN A 76 -27.56 2.66 -12.53
N ALA A 77 -27.70 3.95 -12.79
CA ALA A 77 -26.98 4.64 -13.85
C ALA A 77 -26.51 6.02 -13.34
N PHE A 78 -25.25 6.36 -13.59
CA PHE A 78 -24.67 7.62 -13.14
C PHE A 78 -23.80 8.22 -14.25
N THR A 79 -23.82 9.55 -14.39
CA THR A 79 -22.84 10.26 -15.20
C THR A 79 -21.47 10.29 -14.50
N LEU A 80 -20.40 10.62 -15.23
CA LEU A 80 -19.08 10.78 -14.61
C LEU A 80 -19.05 11.92 -13.59
N ALA A 81 -19.84 12.99 -13.80
CA ALA A 81 -19.99 14.05 -12.81
C ALA A 81 -20.56 13.52 -11.49
N GLN A 82 -21.59 12.68 -11.56
CA GLN A 82 -22.19 12.05 -10.37
C GLN A 82 -21.21 11.08 -9.68
N VAL A 83 -20.50 10.26 -10.45
CA VAL A 83 -19.45 9.35 -9.90
C VAL A 83 -18.35 10.11 -9.18
N ARG A 84 -18.07 11.35 -9.58
CA ARG A 84 -17.02 12.22 -9.03
C ARG A 84 -17.50 13.19 -7.96
N ASP A 85 -18.79 13.17 -7.65
CA ASP A 85 -19.36 14.03 -6.60
C ASP A 85 -18.94 13.52 -5.21
N GLY A 86 -18.17 14.33 -4.51
CA GLY A 86 -17.70 14.02 -3.14
C GLY A 86 -18.76 14.19 -2.06
N PHE A 87 -19.95 14.68 -2.40
CA PHE A 87 -21.06 14.95 -1.49
C PHE A 87 -22.35 14.21 -1.85
N ASN A 88 -22.30 13.34 -2.87
CA ASN A 88 -23.39 12.44 -3.22
C ASN A 88 -22.82 11.19 -3.88
N VAL A 89 -22.56 10.17 -3.08
CA VAL A 89 -21.88 8.94 -3.54
C VAL A 89 -22.74 8.19 -4.55
N ALA A 90 -22.18 7.90 -5.72
CA ALA A 90 -22.79 7.01 -6.69
C ALA A 90 -22.79 5.57 -6.16
N ASP A 91 -23.93 5.13 -5.67
CA ASP A 91 -24.13 3.80 -5.10
C ASP A 91 -24.61 2.83 -6.17
N TRP A 92 -23.68 2.09 -6.72
CA TRP A 92 -23.97 1.11 -7.77
C TRP A 92 -24.76 -0.09 -7.30
N TYR A 93 -24.61 -0.50 -6.04
CA TYR A 93 -25.16 -1.74 -5.50
C TYR A 93 -25.71 -1.52 -4.08
N PRO A 94 -26.82 -0.81 -3.92
CA PRO A 94 -27.36 -0.48 -2.59
C PRO A 94 -27.78 -1.72 -1.79
N GLY A 95 -27.92 -2.88 -2.43
CA GLY A 95 -28.20 -4.15 -1.75
C GLY A 95 -26.98 -4.88 -1.19
N ASP A 96 -25.76 -4.39 -1.46
CA ASP A 96 -24.51 -5.06 -1.03
C ASP A 96 -24.04 -4.61 0.36
N HIS A 97 -24.71 -3.65 0.98
CA HIS A 97 -24.35 -3.12 2.29
C HIS A 97 -25.62 -2.68 3.07
N PRO A 98 -25.54 -2.51 4.40
CA PRO A 98 -26.64 -1.96 5.19
C PRO A 98 -27.02 -0.54 4.73
N GLU A 99 -28.19 -0.07 5.15
CA GLU A 99 -28.57 1.33 4.94
C GLU A 99 -27.50 2.28 5.50
N ALA A 100 -26.95 3.13 4.64
CA ALA A 100 -25.81 3.95 4.97
C ALA A 100 -26.25 5.30 5.55
N PRO A 101 -25.66 5.78 6.65
CA PRO A 101 -25.97 7.08 7.22
C PRO A 101 -25.53 8.22 6.27
N ALA A 102 -26.16 9.39 6.44
CA ALA A 102 -25.90 10.55 5.60
C ALA A 102 -24.41 10.93 5.50
N ILE A 103 -23.66 10.82 6.60
CA ILE A 103 -22.23 11.13 6.60
C ILE A 103 -21.42 10.20 5.68
N VAL A 104 -21.89 8.99 5.43
CA VAL A 104 -21.24 8.03 4.52
C VAL A 104 -21.58 8.34 3.06
N MET A 105 -22.84 8.65 2.75
CA MET A 105 -23.31 8.81 1.36
C MET A 105 -23.32 10.27 0.87
N LYS A 106 -23.52 11.24 1.76
CA LYS A 106 -23.65 12.66 1.41
C LYS A 106 -22.61 13.55 2.06
N GLY A 107 -22.04 13.12 3.22
CA GLY A 107 -21.17 13.98 3.99
C GLY A 107 -21.93 15.21 4.51
N ARG A 108 -21.18 16.30 4.74
CA ARG A 108 -21.72 17.60 5.13
C ARG A 108 -20.95 18.72 4.41
N ALA A 109 -21.49 19.14 3.27
CA ALA A 109 -20.88 20.17 2.43
C ALA A 109 -20.75 21.50 3.20
N PRO A 110 -19.74 22.32 2.90
CA PRO A 110 -18.62 22.03 2.00
C PRO A 110 -17.42 21.32 2.70
N SER A 111 -17.47 21.09 4.01
CA SER A 111 -16.30 20.78 4.85
C SER A 111 -16.04 19.29 5.07
N VAL A 112 -17.07 18.45 5.10
CA VAL A 112 -16.94 17.01 5.34
C VAL A 112 -17.44 16.22 4.15
N ARG A 113 -16.53 15.75 3.32
CA ARG A 113 -16.88 14.86 2.19
C ARG A 113 -17.46 13.55 2.68
N ALA A 114 -18.33 12.96 1.88
CA ALA A 114 -18.90 11.65 2.13
C ALA A 114 -17.80 10.58 2.28
N CYS A 115 -17.85 9.78 3.34
CA CYS A 115 -16.86 8.72 3.59
C CYS A 115 -16.82 7.72 2.43
N GLY A 116 -17.98 7.33 1.92
CA GLY A 116 -18.14 6.41 0.79
C GLY A 116 -17.52 6.92 -0.51
N PHE A 117 -17.30 8.22 -0.65
CA PHE A 117 -16.61 8.75 -1.83
C PHE A 117 -15.18 8.22 -1.98
N CYS A 118 -14.41 8.12 -0.89
CA CYS A 118 -13.04 7.61 -0.92
C CYS A 118 -12.94 6.13 -0.51
N HIS A 119 -13.76 5.72 0.46
CA HIS A 119 -13.71 4.39 1.04
C HIS A 119 -14.70 3.40 0.41
N LEU A 120 -15.51 3.86 -0.56
CA LEU A 120 -16.64 3.16 -1.17
C LEU A 120 -17.76 2.85 -0.15
N ALA A 121 -18.99 2.67 -0.60
CA ALA A 121 -20.12 2.40 0.29
C ALA A 121 -19.90 1.11 1.10
N ASN A 122 -19.28 0.09 0.52
CA ASN A 122 -18.94 -1.17 1.18
C ASN A 122 -17.67 -1.13 2.04
N GLY A 123 -16.99 0.01 2.17
CA GLY A 123 -15.81 0.19 3.01
C GLY A 123 -14.52 -0.47 2.51
N LYS A 124 -14.50 -1.08 1.33
CA LYS A 124 -13.28 -1.72 0.78
C LYS A 124 -12.19 -0.69 0.47
N GLY A 125 -12.57 0.51 0.04
CA GLY A 125 -11.65 1.52 -0.42
C GLY A 125 -10.96 1.14 -1.73
N ARG A 126 -9.84 1.79 -2.02
CA ARG A 126 -8.93 1.49 -3.14
C ARG A 126 -7.50 1.59 -2.64
N PRO A 127 -6.47 1.10 -3.37
CA PRO A 127 -5.08 1.08 -2.88
C PRO A 127 -4.54 2.42 -2.38
N GLU A 128 -4.98 3.54 -2.96
CA GLU A 128 -4.58 4.87 -2.51
C GLU A 128 -5.24 5.31 -1.19
N ASN A 129 -6.32 4.66 -0.79
CA ASN A 129 -7.07 4.89 0.44
C ASN A 129 -7.01 3.66 1.37
N ALA A 130 -7.62 3.75 2.54
CA ALA A 130 -7.73 2.63 3.45
C ALA A 130 -9.00 1.82 3.16
N GLY A 131 -8.93 0.50 3.21
CA GLY A 131 -10.10 -0.34 3.46
C GLY A 131 -10.51 -0.20 4.93
N ILE A 132 -11.77 0.13 5.19
CA ILE A 132 -12.29 0.42 6.53
C ILE A 132 -13.45 -0.48 6.95
N SER A 133 -13.93 -1.37 6.07
CA SER A 133 -14.91 -2.41 6.44
C SER A 133 -14.39 -3.31 7.54
N GLY A 134 -15.24 -3.67 8.50
CA GLY A 134 -14.93 -4.54 9.62
C GLY A 134 -13.92 -3.97 10.62
N LEU A 135 -13.64 -2.67 10.58
CA LEU A 135 -12.82 -2.05 11.62
C LEU A 135 -13.61 -1.95 12.93
N PRO A 136 -13.02 -2.32 14.08
CA PRO A 136 -13.66 -2.11 15.36
C PRO A 136 -14.03 -0.64 15.58
N VAL A 137 -15.24 -0.38 16.10
CA VAL A 137 -15.75 0.99 16.35
C VAL A 137 -14.74 1.83 17.13
N ALA A 138 -14.22 1.30 18.25
CA ALA A 138 -13.25 2.02 19.06
C ALA A 138 -11.96 2.36 18.32
N TYR A 139 -11.48 1.45 17.46
CA TYR A 139 -10.31 1.73 16.60
C TYR A 139 -10.62 2.82 15.59
N PHE A 140 -11.76 2.76 14.91
CA PHE A 140 -12.17 3.78 13.94
C PHE A 140 -12.22 5.16 14.58
N VAL A 141 -12.92 5.30 15.72
CA VAL A 141 -13.03 6.54 16.48
C VAL A 141 -11.65 7.08 16.86
N GLN A 142 -10.75 6.23 17.38
CA GLN A 142 -9.40 6.63 17.74
C GLN A 142 -8.62 7.12 16.51
N GLN A 143 -8.77 6.46 15.35
CA GLN A 143 -8.06 6.90 14.14
C GLN A 143 -8.53 8.27 13.64
N ILE A 144 -9.82 8.58 13.74
CA ILE A 144 -10.32 9.93 13.44
C ILE A 144 -9.78 10.96 14.44
N ALA A 145 -9.71 10.61 15.73
CA ALA A 145 -9.09 11.46 16.75
C ALA A 145 -7.59 11.71 16.45
N ASP A 146 -6.86 10.67 16.02
CA ASP A 146 -5.43 10.79 15.64
C ASP A 146 -5.24 11.74 14.43
N PHE A 147 -6.13 11.70 13.44
CA PHE A 147 -6.13 12.67 12.33
C PHE A 147 -6.49 14.07 12.81
N ARG A 148 -7.53 14.22 13.64
CA ARG A 148 -8.01 15.48 14.18
C ARG A 148 -6.91 16.21 14.97
N ASN A 149 -6.09 15.46 15.71
CA ASN A 149 -5.02 15.96 16.56
C ASN A 149 -3.63 15.98 15.86
N ASP A 150 -3.58 15.82 14.54
CA ASP A 150 -2.34 15.80 13.76
C ASP A 150 -1.33 14.73 14.21
N ALA A 151 -1.79 13.70 14.92
CA ALA A 151 -0.97 12.58 15.38
C ALA A 151 -0.75 11.53 14.26
N ARG A 152 -1.66 11.44 13.29
CA ARG A 152 -1.57 10.54 12.15
C ARG A 152 -1.22 11.30 10.88
N LYS A 153 0.05 11.22 10.47
CA LYS A 153 0.60 11.84 9.26
C LYS A 153 1.27 10.81 8.37
N SER A 154 1.56 11.18 7.14
CA SER A 154 2.33 10.37 6.19
C SER A 154 3.81 10.73 6.25
N ALA A 155 4.69 9.74 6.16
CA ALA A 155 6.12 9.95 5.98
C ALA A 155 6.41 10.55 4.58
N GLU A 156 5.57 10.24 3.60
CA GLU A 156 5.64 10.83 2.26
C GLU A 156 4.67 12.02 2.17
N THR A 157 5.21 13.23 2.23
CA THR A 157 4.43 14.46 2.26
C THR A 157 3.65 14.74 0.96
N ARG A 158 4.08 14.16 -0.16
CA ARG A 158 3.38 14.25 -1.46
C ARG A 158 2.11 13.39 -1.49
N LYS A 159 1.90 12.53 -0.47
CA LYS A 159 0.66 11.74 -0.32
C LYS A 159 -0.48 12.61 0.19
N THR A 160 -1.18 13.26 -0.71
CA THR A 160 -2.25 14.24 -0.39
C THR A 160 -3.45 13.64 0.33
N ASN A 161 -3.73 12.34 0.15
CA ASN A 161 -4.87 11.67 0.80
C ASN A 161 -4.83 11.77 2.33
N THR A 162 -3.65 11.70 2.96
CA THR A 162 -3.51 11.79 4.43
C THR A 162 -3.85 13.20 4.92
N ALA A 163 -3.38 14.23 4.22
CA ALA A 163 -3.71 15.61 4.55
C ALA A 163 -5.21 15.89 4.36
N LEU A 164 -5.81 15.31 3.31
CA LEU A 164 -7.25 15.41 3.06
C LEU A 164 -8.07 14.75 4.20
N MET A 165 -7.63 13.56 4.68
CA MET A 165 -8.30 12.93 5.82
C MET A 165 -8.21 13.77 7.10
N THR A 166 -7.07 14.43 7.33
CA THR A 166 -6.93 15.39 8.44
C THR A 166 -7.92 16.56 8.31
N ALA A 167 -8.02 17.13 7.10
CA ALA A 167 -8.94 18.23 6.82
C ALA A 167 -10.43 17.83 7.00
N ILE A 168 -10.79 16.59 6.63
CA ILE A 168 -12.13 16.04 6.83
C ILE A 168 -12.39 15.74 8.32
N ALA A 169 -11.44 15.15 9.03
CA ALA A 169 -11.61 14.74 10.42
C ALA A 169 -11.82 15.94 11.38
N LYS A 170 -11.14 17.05 11.13
CA LYS A 170 -11.19 18.24 12.02
C LYS A 170 -12.61 18.80 12.23
N PRO A 171 -13.45 19.01 11.20
CA PRO A 171 -14.79 19.53 11.36
C PRO A 171 -15.87 18.49 11.67
N MET A 172 -15.56 17.17 11.65
CA MET A 172 -16.56 16.13 11.95
C MET A 172 -17.09 16.25 13.40
N THR A 173 -18.37 16.02 13.60
CA THR A 173 -18.96 15.88 14.93
C THR A 173 -18.74 14.46 15.47
N ASP A 174 -18.88 14.27 16.78
CA ASP A 174 -18.73 12.95 17.41
C ASP A 174 -19.86 12.00 16.98
N ASP A 175 -21.09 12.53 16.74
CA ASP A 175 -22.19 11.74 16.20
C ASP A 175 -21.94 11.27 14.76
N GLU A 176 -21.37 12.13 13.91
CA GLU A 176 -20.96 11.74 12.54
C GLU A 176 -19.88 10.65 12.57
N ILE A 177 -18.90 10.76 13.48
CA ILE A 177 -17.84 9.77 13.65
C ILE A 177 -18.42 8.44 14.13
N LYS A 178 -19.31 8.49 15.14
CA LYS A 178 -19.96 7.30 15.67
C LYS A 178 -20.80 6.59 14.62
N ALA A 179 -21.65 7.32 13.90
CA ALA A 179 -22.49 6.75 12.84
C ALA A 179 -21.66 6.09 11.73
N ALA A 180 -20.57 6.74 11.28
CA ALA A 180 -19.68 6.15 10.29
C ALA A 180 -18.94 4.91 10.84
N ALA A 181 -18.48 4.95 12.09
CA ALA A 181 -17.77 3.84 12.72
C ALA A 181 -18.66 2.60 12.86
N GLU A 182 -19.89 2.79 13.35
CA GLU A 182 -20.87 1.70 13.52
C GLU A 182 -21.26 1.09 12.16
N TYR A 183 -21.49 1.92 11.15
CA TYR A 183 -21.81 1.47 9.81
C TYR A 183 -20.69 0.60 9.21
N PHE A 184 -19.45 1.09 9.17
CA PHE A 184 -18.35 0.33 8.57
C PHE A 184 -17.93 -0.88 9.39
N ALA A 185 -18.13 -0.86 10.73
CA ALA A 185 -17.89 -2.02 11.58
C ALA A 185 -18.86 -3.16 11.30
N ALA A 186 -20.12 -2.85 10.92
CA ALA A 186 -21.13 -3.83 10.57
C ALA A 186 -20.89 -4.52 9.22
N ILE A 187 -20.04 -3.99 8.37
CA ILE A 187 -19.73 -4.56 7.04
C ILE A 187 -18.55 -5.53 7.17
N PRO A 188 -18.72 -6.83 6.88
CA PRO A 188 -17.63 -7.79 6.92
C PRO A 188 -16.48 -7.40 5.99
N SER A 189 -15.23 -7.49 6.48
CA SER A 189 -14.07 -7.38 5.62
C SER A 189 -13.94 -8.64 4.77
N THR A 190 -13.99 -8.48 3.45
CA THR A 190 -13.83 -9.57 2.49
C THR A 190 -12.61 -9.33 1.62
N PRO A 191 -11.82 -10.37 1.26
CA PRO A 191 -10.73 -10.23 0.32
C PRO A 191 -11.23 -9.69 -1.03
N TRP A 192 -10.46 -8.80 -1.63
CA TRP A 192 -10.75 -8.22 -2.93
C TRP A 192 -9.49 -7.91 -3.72
N ILE A 193 -8.35 -8.36 -3.19
CA ILE A 193 -7.03 -8.20 -3.78
C ILE A 193 -6.45 -9.58 -3.99
N ARG A 194 -6.02 -9.86 -5.22
CA ARG A 194 -5.32 -11.09 -5.57
C ARG A 194 -3.81 -10.81 -5.62
N VAL A 195 -3.03 -11.54 -4.81
CA VAL A 195 -1.57 -11.42 -4.79
C VAL A 195 -0.94 -12.38 -5.79
N VAL A 196 -0.03 -11.86 -6.62
CA VAL A 196 0.72 -12.62 -7.63
C VAL A 196 2.21 -12.38 -7.43
N GLU A 197 2.96 -13.45 -7.12
CA GLU A 197 4.42 -13.37 -7.07
C GLU A 197 5.01 -13.45 -8.49
N THR A 198 5.87 -12.50 -8.83
CA THR A 198 6.43 -12.40 -10.19
C THR A 198 7.76 -11.64 -10.18
N ALA A 199 8.57 -11.85 -11.21
CA ALA A 199 9.79 -11.08 -11.45
C ALA A 199 9.55 -9.78 -12.24
N THR A 200 8.45 -9.71 -13.02
CA THR A 200 8.11 -8.58 -13.88
C THR A 200 6.67 -8.17 -13.72
N VAL A 201 6.38 -6.90 -13.93
CA VAL A 201 5.03 -6.32 -13.83
C VAL A 201 4.71 -5.52 -15.08
N PRO A 202 3.44 -5.33 -15.44
CA PRO A 202 3.06 -4.38 -16.47
C PRO A 202 3.63 -3.00 -16.16
N ARG A 203 4.09 -2.29 -17.18
CA ARG A 203 4.44 -0.88 -17.02
C ARG A 203 3.20 -0.08 -16.64
N THR A 204 3.36 0.85 -15.72
CA THR A 204 2.25 1.60 -15.15
C THR A 204 2.49 3.10 -15.20
N ARG A 205 1.42 3.87 -15.19
CA ARG A 205 1.40 5.29 -14.83
C ARG A 205 0.71 5.48 -13.48
N ILE A 206 0.99 6.59 -12.82
CA ILE A 206 0.28 6.96 -11.59
C ILE A 206 -0.89 7.87 -11.96
N ALA A 207 -2.09 7.49 -11.52
CA ALA A 207 -3.31 8.25 -11.68
C ALA A 207 -4.07 8.30 -10.36
N GLY A 208 -4.29 9.49 -9.81
CA GLY A 208 -5.01 9.67 -8.54
C GLY A 208 -4.38 8.96 -7.34
N GLY A 209 -3.06 8.64 -7.40
CA GLY A 209 -2.35 7.89 -6.35
C GLY A 209 -2.45 6.38 -6.49
N MET A 210 -2.97 5.86 -7.59
CA MET A 210 -2.99 4.44 -7.98
C MET A 210 -2.03 4.18 -9.14
N PHE A 211 -1.54 2.96 -9.24
CA PHE A 211 -0.87 2.46 -10.44
C PHE A 211 -1.91 1.92 -11.43
N VAL A 212 -1.90 2.45 -12.63
CA VAL A 212 -2.78 2.03 -13.72
C VAL A 212 -1.89 1.49 -14.85
N PRO A 213 -2.14 0.27 -15.36
CA PRO A 213 -1.38 -0.28 -16.46
C PRO A 213 -1.40 0.68 -17.67
N LEU A 214 -0.27 0.74 -18.37
CA LEU A 214 -0.21 1.36 -19.71
C LEU A 214 -0.79 0.40 -20.74
N ASP A 215 -1.29 0.95 -21.82
CA ASP A 215 -1.71 0.14 -22.97
C ASP A 215 -0.52 -0.61 -23.56
N GLY A 216 -0.74 -1.87 -23.94
CA GLY A 216 0.29 -2.74 -24.51
C GLY A 216 0.78 -3.82 -23.56
N ALA A 217 1.71 -4.65 -24.05
CA ALA A 217 2.25 -5.81 -23.34
C ALA A 217 3.63 -5.55 -22.69
N GLU A 218 4.07 -4.29 -22.61
CA GLU A 218 5.37 -3.97 -22.05
C GLU A 218 5.40 -4.22 -20.54
N THR A 219 6.47 -4.84 -20.08
CA THR A 219 6.72 -5.12 -18.67
C THR A 219 8.00 -4.46 -18.18
N GLU A 220 8.15 -4.37 -16.89
CA GLU A 220 9.36 -3.92 -16.22
C GLU A 220 9.68 -4.82 -15.01
N PRO A 221 10.93 -4.89 -14.54
CA PRO A 221 11.28 -5.63 -13.33
C PRO A 221 10.51 -5.10 -12.11
N ILE A 222 9.98 -6.02 -11.29
CA ILE A 222 9.26 -5.61 -10.06
C ILE A 222 10.21 -5.01 -9.01
N GLY A 223 11.45 -5.47 -8.95
CA GLY A 223 12.41 -5.05 -7.91
C GLY A 223 11.91 -5.40 -6.50
N ALA A 224 12.25 -4.56 -5.51
CA ALA A 224 11.86 -4.72 -4.11
C ALA A 224 10.60 -3.89 -3.80
N ARG A 225 9.51 -4.10 -4.53
CA ARG A 225 8.28 -3.32 -4.40
C ARG A 225 7.04 -4.17 -4.60
N ILE A 226 5.90 -3.65 -4.19
CA ILE A 226 4.57 -4.17 -4.57
C ILE A 226 3.93 -3.17 -5.52
N ILE A 227 3.30 -3.67 -6.59
CA ILE A 227 2.52 -2.86 -7.52
C ILE A 227 1.09 -3.39 -7.51
N GLU A 228 0.16 -2.57 -7.03
CA GLU A 228 -1.28 -2.87 -7.08
C GLU A 228 -1.91 -2.16 -8.27
N VAL A 229 -2.54 -2.93 -9.14
CA VAL A 229 -3.25 -2.41 -10.31
C VAL A 229 -4.70 -2.87 -10.29
N PRO A 230 -5.63 -2.07 -10.83
CA PRO A 230 -7.02 -2.50 -10.99
C PRO A 230 -7.11 -3.69 -11.94
N GLU A 231 -7.95 -4.70 -11.61
CA GLU A 231 -8.28 -5.79 -12.54
C GLU A 231 -9.07 -5.27 -13.75
N HIS A 232 -9.91 -4.28 -13.52
CA HIS A 232 -10.73 -3.62 -14.52
C HIS A 232 -10.63 -2.09 -14.38
N PRO A 233 -9.69 -1.43 -15.10
CA PRO A 233 -9.48 0.01 -14.98
C PRO A 233 -10.74 0.84 -15.20
N ASP A 234 -11.54 0.51 -16.21
CA ASP A 234 -12.78 1.24 -16.53
C ASP A 234 -13.80 1.16 -15.38
N ARG A 235 -13.96 -0.01 -14.77
CA ARG A 235 -14.83 -0.20 -13.61
C ARG A 235 -14.29 0.55 -12.39
N THR A 236 -12.97 0.55 -12.20
CA THR A 236 -12.32 1.28 -11.11
C THR A 236 -12.50 2.79 -11.27
N ASP A 237 -12.46 3.32 -12.48
CA ASP A 237 -12.72 4.73 -12.76
C ASP A 237 -14.17 5.13 -12.43
N LEU A 238 -15.10 4.20 -12.59
CA LEU A 238 -16.51 4.35 -12.16
C LEU A 238 -16.71 4.08 -10.65
N ARG A 239 -15.65 3.87 -9.88
CA ARG A 239 -15.71 3.56 -8.44
C ARG A 239 -16.56 2.35 -8.11
N ASP A 240 -16.53 1.33 -8.97
CA ASP A 240 -17.22 0.09 -8.77
C ASP A 240 -16.71 -0.65 -7.52
N PRO A 241 -17.54 -0.83 -6.48
CA PRO A 241 -17.11 -1.50 -5.24
C PRO A 241 -16.93 -3.02 -5.39
N ARG A 242 -17.29 -3.60 -6.54
CA ARG A 242 -17.06 -5.00 -6.89
C ARG A 242 -15.81 -5.19 -7.75
N SER A 243 -15.15 -4.12 -8.21
CA SER A 243 -13.90 -4.20 -8.96
C SER A 243 -12.74 -4.54 -8.04
N GLY A 244 -12.01 -5.61 -8.34
CA GLY A 244 -10.84 -6.08 -7.59
C GLY A 244 -9.53 -5.44 -8.05
N PHE A 245 -8.46 -5.84 -7.37
CA PHE A 245 -7.09 -5.42 -7.69
C PHE A 245 -6.15 -6.62 -7.72
N VAL A 246 -5.12 -6.55 -8.56
CA VAL A 246 -4.00 -7.47 -8.55
C VAL A 246 -2.81 -6.78 -7.89
N ALA A 247 -2.27 -7.40 -6.87
CA ALA A 247 -1.06 -6.97 -6.20
C ALA A 247 0.10 -7.87 -6.63
N TYR A 248 0.98 -7.35 -7.44
CA TYR A 248 2.22 -8.01 -7.82
C TYR A 248 3.26 -7.83 -6.72
N ALA A 249 3.92 -8.93 -6.31
CA ALA A 249 4.96 -8.96 -5.30
C ALA A 249 6.18 -9.76 -5.79
N PRO A 250 7.40 -9.48 -5.28
CA PRO A 250 8.58 -10.26 -5.60
C PRO A 250 8.41 -11.74 -5.24
N VAL A 251 8.98 -12.63 -6.05
CA VAL A 251 8.95 -14.08 -5.82
C VAL A 251 9.55 -14.41 -4.44
N GLY A 252 8.83 -15.23 -3.66
CA GLY A 252 9.21 -15.62 -2.30
C GLY A 252 8.72 -14.68 -1.19
N SER A 253 8.05 -13.56 -1.54
CA SER A 253 7.54 -12.60 -0.56
C SER A 253 6.50 -13.20 0.37
N ILE A 254 5.58 -14.02 -0.14
CA ILE A 254 4.51 -14.64 0.66
C ILE A 254 5.13 -15.56 1.71
N LYS A 255 6.06 -16.45 1.33
CA LYS A 255 6.72 -17.38 2.26
C LYS A 255 7.55 -16.65 3.32
N ARG A 256 8.29 -15.59 2.92
CA ARG A 256 9.05 -14.76 3.85
C ARG A 256 8.11 -14.01 4.80
N GLY A 257 7.04 -13.45 4.27
CA GLY A 257 6.02 -12.73 5.06
C GLY A 257 5.32 -13.63 6.07
N GLU A 258 5.02 -14.89 5.68
CA GLU A 258 4.48 -15.89 6.59
C GLU A 258 5.37 -16.09 7.82
N ALA A 259 6.67 -16.32 7.62
CA ALA A 259 7.62 -16.48 8.73
C ALA A 259 7.64 -15.25 9.65
N LEU A 260 7.65 -14.03 9.08
CA LEU A 260 7.64 -12.80 9.86
C LEU A 260 6.32 -12.62 10.64
N VAL A 261 5.19 -12.86 9.99
CA VAL A 261 3.86 -12.62 10.59
C VAL A 261 3.52 -13.66 11.66
N ILE A 262 3.85 -14.93 11.43
CA ILE A 262 3.48 -16.04 12.32
C ILE A 262 4.44 -16.17 13.50
N THR A 263 5.76 -15.97 13.28
CA THR A 263 6.77 -16.22 14.31
C THR A 263 7.61 -15.00 14.70
N GLY A 264 7.43 -13.88 13.98
CA GLY A 264 8.27 -12.70 14.12
C GLY A 264 9.62 -12.80 13.41
N GLY A 265 10.01 -13.99 12.91
CA GLY A 265 11.25 -14.24 12.15
C GLY A 265 12.53 -13.74 12.82
N GLY A 266 12.56 -13.64 14.16
CA GLY A 266 13.68 -13.11 14.94
C GLY A 266 13.88 -11.58 14.83
N ARG A 267 12.95 -10.85 14.18
CA ARG A 267 13.04 -9.40 13.95
C ARG A 267 11.92 -8.59 14.59
N THR A 268 10.79 -9.24 14.82
CA THR A 268 9.58 -8.60 15.33
C THR A 268 8.78 -9.57 16.20
N LEU A 269 7.63 -9.16 16.67
CA LEU A 269 6.66 -10.01 17.36
C LEU A 269 5.71 -10.67 16.36
N ALA A 270 5.20 -11.87 16.67
CA ALA A 270 4.14 -12.50 15.90
C ALA A 270 2.91 -11.59 15.85
N CYS A 271 2.43 -11.25 14.67
CA CYS A 271 1.33 -10.31 14.48
C CYS A 271 0.02 -10.81 15.12
N GLY A 272 -0.21 -12.12 15.07
CA GLY A 272 -1.39 -12.78 15.64
C GLY A 272 -1.54 -12.60 17.14
N THR A 273 -0.47 -12.30 17.88
CA THR A 273 -0.49 -12.04 19.33
C THR A 273 -1.47 -10.91 19.69
N CYS A 274 -1.54 -9.87 18.87
CA CYS A 274 -2.43 -8.73 19.09
C CYS A 274 -3.57 -8.67 18.06
N HIS A 275 -3.33 -9.08 16.81
CA HIS A 275 -4.30 -8.96 15.71
C HIS A 275 -5.20 -10.20 15.53
N GLY A 276 -5.17 -11.14 16.48
CA GLY A 276 -5.91 -12.41 16.42
C GLY A 276 -5.16 -13.48 15.64
N ALA A 277 -5.35 -14.75 16.01
CA ALA A 277 -4.65 -15.89 15.40
C ALA A 277 -4.92 -16.03 13.89
N ASP A 278 -6.12 -15.63 13.46
CA ASP A 278 -6.56 -15.60 12.06
C ASP A 278 -6.29 -14.25 11.38
N LEU A 279 -5.65 -13.30 12.08
CA LEU A 279 -5.33 -11.94 11.62
C LEU A 279 -6.57 -11.09 11.27
N LYS A 280 -7.76 -11.48 11.74
CA LYS A 280 -9.01 -10.76 11.49
C LYS A 280 -9.34 -9.71 12.55
N GLY A 281 -8.46 -9.55 13.53
CA GLY A 281 -8.61 -8.61 14.64
C GLY A 281 -8.93 -9.30 15.95
N LEU A 282 -8.74 -8.58 17.07
CA LEU A 282 -9.04 -9.05 18.41
C LEU A 282 -9.53 -7.89 19.26
N GLY A 283 -10.80 -7.90 19.65
CA GLY A 283 -11.39 -6.80 20.39
C GLY A 283 -11.25 -5.46 19.64
N PRO A 284 -10.60 -4.45 20.24
CA PRO A 284 -10.42 -3.16 19.57
C PRO A 284 -9.25 -3.14 18.56
N VAL A 285 -8.45 -4.21 18.45
CA VAL A 285 -7.30 -4.28 17.54
C VAL A 285 -7.79 -4.66 16.14
N PRO A 286 -7.40 -3.92 15.08
CA PRO A 286 -7.94 -4.13 13.74
C PRO A 286 -7.44 -5.41 13.08
N GLY A 287 -8.23 -6.00 12.21
CA GLY A 287 -7.81 -7.06 11.30
C GLY A 287 -6.82 -6.58 10.24
N LEU A 288 -5.91 -7.46 9.85
CA LEU A 288 -4.86 -7.23 8.86
C LEU A 288 -5.10 -8.04 7.57
N ALA A 289 -5.71 -9.22 7.67
CA ALA A 289 -5.94 -10.13 6.56
C ALA A 289 -6.73 -9.49 5.42
N GLY A 290 -6.32 -9.73 4.17
CA GLY A 290 -7.03 -9.30 2.96
C GLY A 290 -7.00 -7.80 2.65
N ARG A 291 -6.27 -6.99 3.43
CA ARG A 291 -6.17 -5.55 3.18
C ARG A 291 -5.08 -5.24 2.15
N SER A 292 -5.22 -4.09 1.47
CA SER A 292 -4.25 -3.59 0.48
C SER A 292 -2.80 -3.68 0.99
N PRO A 293 -1.90 -4.38 0.29
CA PRO A 293 -0.53 -4.54 0.74
C PRO A 293 0.25 -3.23 0.69
N SER A 294 0.04 -2.37 -0.31
CA SER A 294 0.69 -1.05 -0.34
C SER A 294 0.20 -0.16 0.81
N TYR A 295 -1.09 -0.24 1.16
CA TYR A 295 -1.61 0.43 2.36
C TYR A 295 -0.93 -0.08 3.62
N GLN A 296 -0.81 -1.41 3.79
CA GLN A 296 -0.17 -1.99 4.97
C GLN A 296 1.30 -1.57 5.09
N VAL A 297 2.04 -1.62 3.97
CA VAL A 297 3.44 -1.16 3.94
C VAL A 297 3.55 0.31 4.35
N ARG A 298 2.68 1.20 3.81
CA ARG A 298 2.66 2.61 4.23
C ARG A 298 2.46 2.75 5.74
N GLN A 299 1.51 2.02 6.31
CA GLN A 299 1.20 2.15 7.72
C GLN A 299 2.34 1.67 8.62
N LEU A 300 2.98 0.54 8.27
CA LEU A 300 4.15 0.05 8.99
C LEU A 300 5.32 1.04 8.86
N TYR A 301 5.55 1.59 7.68
CA TYR A 301 6.58 2.59 7.46
C TYR A 301 6.30 3.89 8.22
N ASP A 302 5.07 4.41 8.16
CA ASP A 302 4.66 5.63 8.87
C ASP A 302 4.82 5.48 10.39
N MET A 303 4.52 4.30 10.96
CA MET A 303 4.75 3.99 12.36
C MET A 303 6.25 3.93 12.69
N LYS A 304 7.06 3.28 11.84
CA LYS A 304 8.51 3.19 11.98
C LYS A 304 9.18 4.56 11.88
N ALA A 305 8.74 5.40 10.97
CA ALA A 305 9.22 6.78 10.80
C ALA A 305 8.72 7.74 11.90
N GLY A 306 7.78 7.29 12.74
CA GLY A 306 7.19 8.12 13.81
C GLY A 306 6.25 9.22 13.31
N THR A 307 5.80 9.16 12.05
CA THR A 307 4.85 10.11 11.47
C THR A 307 3.39 9.70 11.76
N ARG A 308 3.15 8.40 11.91
CA ARG A 308 1.90 7.86 12.46
C ARG A 308 2.09 7.59 13.94
N ARG A 309 1.48 8.43 14.76
CA ARG A 309 1.52 8.41 16.22
C ARG A 309 0.11 8.28 16.78
N GLY A 310 0.00 8.23 18.07
CA GLY A 310 -1.25 8.10 18.80
C GLY A 310 -1.19 6.88 19.71
N PRO A 311 -2.04 6.78 20.73
CA PRO A 311 -1.90 5.80 21.82
C PRO A 311 -1.77 4.36 21.35
N TRP A 312 -2.51 3.98 20.32
CA TRP A 312 -2.47 2.61 19.79
C TRP A 312 -1.37 2.39 18.75
N SER A 313 -0.98 3.44 18.02
CA SER A 313 0.16 3.36 17.09
C SER A 313 1.47 3.23 17.85
N ASP A 314 1.56 3.77 19.06
CA ASP A 314 2.75 3.69 19.90
C ASP A 314 3.07 2.25 20.31
N LEU A 315 2.06 1.39 20.45
CA LEU A 315 2.25 -0.04 20.70
C LEU A 315 2.96 -0.75 19.54
N MET A 316 2.81 -0.24 18.32
CA MET A 316 3.44 -0.80 17.12
C MET A 316 4.91 -0.38 16.94
N LYS A 317 5.41 0.62 17.66
CA LYS A 317 6.79 1.13 17.51
C LYS A 317 7.83 0.03 17.68
N ALA A 318 7.73 -0.76 18.75
CA ALA A 318 8.65 -1.88 19.00
C ALA A 318 8.53 -2.97 17.93
N VAL A 319 7.32 -3.21 17.44
CA VAL A 319 7.04 -4.20 16.39
C VAL A 319 7.72 -3.86 15.07
N VAL A 320 7.71 -2.58 14.68
CA VAL A 320 8.26 -2.15 13.37
C VAL A 320 9.74 -1.75 13.42
N ALA A 321 10.33 -1.57 14.59
CA ALA A 321 11.65 -0.98 14.77
C ALA A 321 12.75 -1.64 13.95
N ASN A 322 12.81 -2.97 13.95
CA ASN A 322 13.87 -3.76 13.31
C ASN A 322 13.48 -4.32 11.93
N LEU A 323 12.28 -3.99 11.42
CA LEU A 323 11.85 -4.43 10.08
C LEU A 323 12.58 -3.63 9.00
N THR A 324 13.09 -4.32 8.00
CA THR A 324 13.63 -3.71 6.78
C THR A 324 12.51 -3.42 5.78
N ASP A 325 12.77 -2.64 4.73
CA ASP A 325 11.79 -2.38 3.68
C ASP A 325 11.38 -3.69 2.97
N ASP A 326 12.31 -4.62 2.77
CA ASP A 326 12.01 -5.95 2.23
C ASP A 326 11.11 -6.78 3.18
N ASP A 327 11.26 -6.62 4.50
CA ASP A 327 10.35 -7.24 5.47
C ASP A 327 8.94 -6.64 5.37
N LEU A 328 8.84 -5.32 5.18
CA LEU A 328 7.54 -4.66 4.98
C LEU A 328 6.85 -5.16 3.69
N VAL A 329 7.60 -5.31 2.59
CA VAL A 329 7.09 -5.90 1.34
C VAL A 329 6.57 -7.32 1.58
N ALA A 330 7.36 -8.17 2.23
CA ALA A 330 7.01 -9.56 2.51
C ALA A 330 5.76 -9.65 3.41
N ILE A 331 5.70 -8.87 4.50
CA ILE A 331 4.55 -8.81 5.40
C ILE A 331 3.31 -8.36 4.65
N GLY A 332 3.39 -7.27 3.85
CA GLY A 332 2.28 -6.76 3.06
C GLY A 332 1.74 -7.80 2.07
N ALA A 333 2.62 -8.49 1.34
CA ALA A 333 2.25 -9.53 0.39
C ALA A 333 1.53 -10.71 1.06
N TYR A 334 2.08 -11.19 2.20
CA TYR A 334 1.45 -12.29 2.94
C TYR A 334 0.09 -11.93 3.52
N LEU A 335 -0.03 -10.78 4.19
CA LEU A 335 -1.27 -10.36 4.80
C LEU A 335 -2.38 -10.12 3.76
N ALA A 336 -2.04 -9.60 2.59
CA ALA A 336 -3.01 -9.41 1.51
C ALA A 336 -3.44 -10.72 0.84
N SER A 337 -2.66 -11.79 0.96
CA SER A 337 -2.99 -13.13 0.42
C SER A 337 -3.93 -13.95 1.31
N LYS A 338 -4.38 -13.42 2.46
CA LYS A 338 -5.22 -14.12 3.48
C LYS A 338 -6.70 -13.85 3.38
#